data_64037947caa4db2684afaae0af11ace4
#
_entry.id   64037947caa4db2684afaae0af11ace4
#
_cell.length_a   1.000
_cell.length_b   1.000
_cell.length_c   1.000
_cell.angle_alpha   90.00
_cell.angle_beta   90.00
_cell.angle_gamma   90.00
#
_symmetry.space_group_name_H-M   'P 1'
#
loop_
_entity.id
_entity.type
_entity.pdbx_description
1 polymer ?
#
loop_
_entity_poly.entity_id
_entity_poly.type
_entity_poly.pdbx_seq_one_letter_code
_entity_poly.pdbx_strand_id
1 'polypeptide(L)'
;MNTLTNVKKSQGIMMFIILLLSYIVFASNWVAGSNLSEKIVFHYFNGEQVSPMVSEVINYTITIARIFANLVAAYILLKLNPRKASIVALVLLCFSFVAVFATNYWLYTIARMIMALGGSMIMVYMNTVVARFIANDEKIIASALVTASYNIGAGLVAIIFFLYKDVVISDW
;
A
#
# COMPACT_ATOMS: atom_id res chain seq x y z
N MET A 1 -38.46 3.17 1.80
CA MET A 1 -37.46 2.34 1.10
C MET A 1 -36.23 3.12 0.67
N ASN A 2 -36.33 4.42 0.34
CA ASN A 2 -35.21 5.25 -0.17
C ASN A 2 -34.12 5.63 0.84
N THR A 3 -34.40 5.72 2.13
CA THR A 3 -33.42 6.14 3.15
C THR A 3 -32.35 5.09 3.43
N LEU A 4 -32.71 3.82 3.50
CA LEU A 4 -31.76 2.72 3.75
C LEU A 4 -30.80 2.49 2.57
N THR A 5 -31.26 2.69 1.34
CA THR A 5 -30.43 2.61 0.14
C THR A 5 -29.42 3.77 0.07
N ASN A 6 -29.82 4.98 0.45
CA ASN A 6 -28.96 6.14 0.50
C ASN A 6 -27.86 6.01 1.59
N VAL A 7 -28.18 5.49 2.77
CA VAL A 7 -27.19 5.24 3.83
C VAL A 7 -26.15 4.21 3.37
N LYS A 8 -26.55 3.13 2.71
CA LYS A 8 -25.63 2.13 2.16
C LYS A 8 -24.73 2.71 1.07
N LYS A 9 -25.25 3.58 0.21
CA LYS A 9 -24.46 4.28 -0.84
C LYS A 9 -23.42 5.21 -0.20
N SER A 10 -23.79 6.04 0.76
CA SER A 10 -22.90 6.94 1.46
C SER A 10 -21.76 6.20 2.19
N GLN A 11 -22.07 5.11 2.87
CA GLN A 11 -21.05 4.27 3.53
C GLN A 11 -20.08 3.62 2.53
N GLY A 12 -20.58 3.20 1.37
CA GLY A 12 -19.76 2.65 0.29
C GLY A 12 -18.79 3.67 -0.27
N ILE A 13 -19.25 4.90 -0.53
CA ILE A 13 -18.40 6.00 -1.01
C ILE A 13 -17.34 6.35 0.02
N MET A 14 -17.70 6.47 1.30
CA MET A 14 -16.74 6.74 2.37
C MET A 14 -15.68 5.63 2.45
N MET A 15 -16.09 4.36 2.37
CA MET A 15 -15.16 3.23 2.36
C MET A 15 -14.23 3.29 1.15
N PHE A 16 -14.74 3.64 -0.03
CA PHE A 16 -13.93 3.83 -1.24
C PHE A 16 -12.87 4.92 -1.05
N ILE A 17 -13.24 6.08 -0.52
CA ILE A 17 -12.32 7.19 -0.28
C ILE A 17 -11.21 6.79 0.71
N ILE A 18 -11.57 6.13 1.81
CA ILE A 18 -10.59 5.66 2.80
C ILE A 18 -9.61 4.68 2.16
N LEU A 19 -10.09 3.70 1.41
CA LEU A 19 -9.23 2.72 0.74
C LEU A 19 -8.36 3.38 -0.33
N LEU A 20 -8.90 4.35 -1.10
CA LEU A 20 -8.17 5.08 -2.11
C LEU A 20 -7.00 5.88 -1.51
N LEU A 21 -7.26 6.64 -0.45
CA LEU A 21 -6.22 7.40 0.25
C LEU A 21 -5.18 6.47 0.87
N SER A 22 -5.60 5.37 1.47
CA SER A 22 -4.70 4.37 2.05
C SER A 22 -3.81 3.72 0.98
N TYR A 23 -4.35 3.50 -0.21
CA TYR A 23 -3.56 2.94 -1.32
C TYR A 23 -2.56 3.95 -1.89
N ILE A 24 -2.91 5.25 -1.95
CA ILE A 24 -1.97 6.32 -2.31
C ILE A 24 -0.81 6.36 -1.31
N VAL A 25 -1.09 6.31 0.00
CA VAL A 25 -0.06 6.26 1.04
C VAL A 25 0.80 5.01 0.91
N PHE A 26 0.20 3.84 0.64
CA PHE A 26 0.93 2.61 0.37
C PHE A 26 1.87 2.76 -0.83
N ALA A 27 1.37 3.29 -1.95
CA ALA A 27 2.16 3.49 -3.16
C ALA A 27 3.33 4.45 -2.91
N SER A 28 3.10 5.54 -2.17
CA SER A 28 4.15 6.48 -1.77
C SER A 28 5.23 5.79 -0.93
N ASN A 29 4.84 5.03 0.09
CA ASN A 29 5.79 4.30 0.95
C ASN A 29 6.58 3.26 0.15
N TRP A 30 5.92 2.54 -0.75
CA TRP A 30 6.58 1.59 -1.63
C TRP A 30 7.64 2.26 -2.49
N VAL A 31 7.26 3.30 -3.25
CA VAL A 31 8.16 3.98 -4.19
C VAL A 31 9.32 4.64 -3.44
N ALA A 32 9.05 5.29 -2.30
CA ALA A 32 10.10 5.87 -1.47
C ALA A 32 11.12 4.82 -1.03
N GLY A 33 10.65 3.70 -0.48
CA GLY A 33 11.54 2.66 -0.02
C GLY A 33 12.28 1.90 -1.13
N SER A 34 11.71 1.84 -2.35
CA SER A 34 12.43 1.29 -3.50
C SER A 34 13.53 2.24 -3.98
N ASN A 35 13.27 3.54 -4.01
CA ASN A 35 14.24 4.55 -4.40
C ASN A 35 15.39 4.70 -3.39
N LEU A 36 15.12 4.38 -2.12
CA LEU A 36 16.10 4.45 -1.04
C LEU A 36 16.72 3.09 -0.69
N SER A 37 16.45 2.03 -1.46
CA SER A 37 16.85 0.67 -1.10
C SER A 37 18.36 0.53 -0.85
N GLU A 38 19.21 1.12 -1.68
CA GLU A 38 20.67 1.10 -1.50
C GLU A 38 21.09 1.79 -0.19
N LYS A 39 20.49 2.93 0.13
CA LYS A 39 20.80 3.66 1.37
C LYS A 39 20.32 2.91 2.61
N ILE A 40 19.15 2.29 2.54
CA ILE A 40 18.61 1.46 3.60
C ILE A 40 19.55 0.29 3.90
N VAL A 41 20.01 -0.38 2.85
CA VAL A 41 21.00 -1.45 2.98
C VAL A 41 22.31 -0.92 3.59
N PHE A 42 22.83 0.17 3.07
CA PHE A 42 24.04 0.81 3.59
C PHE A 42 23.94 1.15 5.08
N HIS A 43 22.80 1.70 5.49
CA HIS A 43 22.52 2.03 6.90
C HIS A 43 22.55 0.79 7.80
N TYR A 44 21.81 -0.27 7.44
CA TYR A 44 21.69 -1.45 8.28
C TYR A 44 22.93 -2.34 8.31
N PHE A 45 23.79 -2.25 7.32
CA PHE A 45 25.05 -3.00 7.24
C PHE A 45 26.29 -2.12 7.51
N ASN A 46 26.11 -0.93 8.11
CA ASN A 46 27.18 -0.01 8.50
C ASN A 46 28.18 0.30 7.36
N GLY A 47 27.69 0.37 6.14
CA GLY A 47 28.52 0.64 4.96
C GLY A 47 29.26 -0.56 4.39
N GLU A 48 29.08 -1.74 4.96
CA GLU A 48 29.68 -2.96 4.40
C GLU A 48 29.01 -3.35 3.07
N GLN A 49 29.82 -3.84 2.14
CA GLN A 49 29.30 -4.36 0.88
C GLN A 49 28.60 -5.70 1.12
N VAL A 50 27.32 -5.75 0.80
CA VAL A 50 26.53 -6.98 0.86
C VAL A 50 26.37 -7.58 -0.54
N SER A 51 26.05 -8.87 -0.60
CA SER A 51 25.76 -9.50 -1.88
C SER A 51 24.56 -8.85 -2.58
N PRO A 52 24.54 -8.76 -3.92
CA PRO A 52 23.40 -8.21 -4.66
C PRO A 52 22.07 -8.90 -4.30
N MET A 53 22.11 -10.19 -3.96
CA MET A 53 20.94 -10.94 -3.54
C MET A 53 20.36 -10.38 -2.23
N VAL A 54 21.19 -10.01 -1.25
CA VAL A 54 20.75 -9.45 0.02
C VAL A 54 20.19 -8.04 -0.17
N SER A 55 20.84 -7.20 -1.01
CA SER A 55 20.36 -5.86 -1.27
C SER A 55 18.98 -5.83 -1.95
N GLU A 56 18.69 -6.81 -2.80
CA GLU A 56 17.43 -6.91 -3.53
C GLU A 56 16.33 -7.70 -2.79
N VAL A 57 16.63 -8.34 -1.67
CA VAL A 57 15.62 -9.08 -0.87
C VAL A 57 14.42 -8.23 -0.54
N ILE A 58 14.60 -6.92 -0.24
CA ILE A 58 13.50 -5.99 0.01
C ILE A 58 12.51 -5.97 -1.17
N ASN A 59 13.00 -5.88 -2.39
CA ASN A 59 12.17 -5.76 -3.59
C ASN A 59 11.54 -7.10 -3.97
N TYR A 60 12.28 -8.20 -3.84
CA TYR A 60 11.76 -9.55 -4.14
C TYR A 60 10.69 -9.99 -3.16
N THR A 61 10.89 -9.79 -1.85
CA THR A 61 9.90 -10.18 -0.83
C THR A 61 8.60 -9.42 -0.99
N ILE A 62 8.64 -8.13 -1.31
CA ILE A 62 7.47 -7.33 -1.58
C ILE A 62 6.71 -7.84 -2.82
N THR A 63 7.41 -8.14 -3.90
CA THR A 63 6.81 -8.64 -5.14
C THR A 63 6.13 -9.99 -4.91
N ILE A 64 6.79 -10.92 -4.22
CA ILE A 64 6.24 -12.23 -3.86
C ILE A 64 5.02 -12.05 -2.94
N ALA A 65 5.12 -11.19 -1.92
CA ALA A 65 4.01 -10.91 -1.01
C ALA A 65 2.77 -10.40 -1.76
N ARG A 66 2.93 -9.56 -2.78
CA ARG A 66 1.81 -9.05 -3.60
C ARG A 66 1.10 -10.13 -4.38
N ILE A 67 1.83 -11.10 -4.93
CA ILE A 67 1.23 -12.25 -5.65
C ILE A 67 0.33 -13.03 -4.69
N PHE A 68 0.87 -13.41 -3.53
CA PHE A 68 0.10 -14.12 -2.51
C PHE A 68 -1.06 -13.30 -1.96
N ALA A 69 -0.86 -12.00 -1.75
CA ALA A 69 -1.89 -11.11 -1.23
C ALA A 69 -3.14 -11.08 -2.10
N ASN A 70 -2.99 -11.07 -3.42
CA ASN A 70 -4.12 -11.04 -4.33
C ASN A 70 -4.98 -12.31 -4.22
N LEU A 71 -4.35 -13.47 -4.06
CA LEU A 71 -5.05 -14.76 -3.85
C LEU A 71 -5.74 -14.79 -2.48
N VAL A 72 -5.02 -14.40 -1.43
CA VAL A 72 -5.53 -14.36 -0.06
C VAL A 72 -6.63 -13.32 0.09
N ALA A 73 -6.54 -12.17 -0.58
CA ALA A 73 -7.56 -11.13 -0.56
C ALA A 73 -8.92 -11.65 -1.05
N ALA A 74 -8.92 -12.39 -2.17
CA ALA A 74 -10.16 -12.99 -2.69
C ALA A 74 -10.77 -13.98 -1.69
N TYR A 75 -9.94 -14.84 -1.07
CA TYR A 75 -10.39 -15.80 -0.06
C TYR A 75 -10.96 -15.12 1.19
N ILE A 76 -10.27 -14.10 1.70
CA ILE A 76 -10.75 -13.33 2.87
C ILE A 76 -12.08 -12.64 2.56
N LEU A 77 -12.23 -12.09 1.33
CA LEU A 77 -13.44 -11.43 0.90
C LEU A 77 -14.65 -12.38 0.81
N LEU A 78 -14.41 -13.65 0.47
CA LEU A 78 -15.45 -14.70 0.48
C LEU A 78 -15.91 -15.07 1.89
N LYS A 79 -15.01 -15.03 2.88
CA LYS A 79 -15.32 -15.39 4.27
C LYS A 79 -15.78 -14.21 5.12
N LEU A 80 -15.24 -13.03 4.87
CA LEU A 80 -15.57 -11.81 5.58
C LEU A 80 -16.37 -10.87 4.68
N ASN A 81 -17.22 -10.05 5.29
CA ASN A 81 -17.85 -8.98 4.52
C ASN A 81 -16.82 -7.91 4.12
N PRO A 82 -17.07 -7.10 3.07
CA PRO A 82 -16.11 -6.13 2.56
C PRO A 82 -15.55 -5.16 3.61
N ARG A 83 -16.38 -4.77 4.60
CA ARG A 83 -15.96 -3.88 5.70
C ARG A 83 -14.90 -4.53 6.58
N LYS A 84 -15.11 -5.77 7.02
CA LYS A 84 -14.14 -6.49 7.86
C LYS A 84 -12.87 -6.82 7.09
N ALA A 85 -12.99 -7.22 5.83
CA ALA A 85 -11.85 -7.47 4.95
C ALA A 85 -10.99 -6.20 4.78
N SER A 86 -11.62 -5.04 4.56
CA SER A 86 -10.90 -3.76 4.46
C SER A 86 -10.18 -3.39 5.76
N ILE A 87 -10.78 -3.63 6.93
CA ILE A 87 -10.12 -3.39 8.22
C ILE A 87 -8.86 -4.26 8.35
N VAL A 88 -8.94 -5.54 8.00
CA VAL A 88 -7.76 -6.43 8.01
C VAL A 88 -6.65 -5.88 7.11
N ALA A 89 -6.96 -5.45 5.90
CA ALA A 89 -5.98 -4.89 4.99
C ALA A 89 -5.35 -3.58 5.53
N LEU A 90 -6.15 -2.72 6.15
CA LEU A 90 -5.66 -1.48 6.78
C LEU A 90 -4.76 -1.77 7.98
N VAL A 91 -5.08 -2.75 8.81
CA VAL A 91 -4.22 -3.18 9.93
C VAL A 91 -2.89 -3.69 9.40
N LEU A 92 -2.88 -4.52 8.35
CA LEU A 92 -1.63 -4.98 7.72
C LEU A 92 -0.83 -3.80 7.13
N LEU A 93 -1.50 -2.80 6.55
CA LEU A 93 -0.83 -1.60 6.04
C LEU A 93 -0.15 -0.81 7.17
N CYS A 94 -0.70 -0.78 8.37
CA CYS A 94 -0.11 -0.09 9.52
C CYS A 94 1.26 -0.67 9.94
N PHE A 95 1.66 -1.86 9.46
CA PHE A 95 3.03 -2.35 9.65
C PHE A 95 4.10 -1.48 8.99
N SER A 96 3.71 -0.52 8.13
CA SER A 96 4.61 0.53 7.67
C SER A 96 5.25 1.32 8.83
N PHE A 97 4.51 1.54 9.93
CA PHE A 97 5.05 2.17 11.13
C PHE A 97 6.11 1.29 11.82
N VAL A 98 5.90 -0.03 11.84
CA VAL A 98 6.90 -0.96 12.40
C VAL A 98 8.20 -0.92 11.60
N ALA A 99 8.11 -0.75 10.26
CA ALA A 99 9.28 -0.60 9.42
C ALA A 99 10.13 0.64 9.78
N VAL A 100 9.48 1.76 10.12
CA VAL A 100 10.19 3.01 10.52
C VAL A 100 11.01 2.82 11.80
N PHE A 101 10.54 2.00 12.74
CA PHE A 101 11.22 1.74 14.02
C PHE A 101 12.01 0.43 14.01
N ALA A 102 12.24 -0.18 12.85
CA ALA A 102 12.96 -1.43 12.76
C ALA A 102 14.44 -1.23 13.14
N THR A 103 14.93 -2.07 14.03
CA THR A 103 16.31 -2.01 14.54
C THR A 103 17.32 -2.79 13.70
N ASN A 104 16.84 -3.59 12.77
CA ASN A 104 17.67 -4.36 11.85
C ASN A 104 16.99 -4.57 10.50
N TYR A 105 17.80 -4.90 9.49
CA TYR A 105 17.39 -5.10 8.10
C TYR A 105 16.27 -6.13 7.91
N TRP A 106 16.33 -7.25 8.64
CA TRP A 106 15.37 -8.33 8.47
C TRP A 106 14.00 -7.96 9.05
N LEU A 107 13.97 -7.28 10.20
CA LEU A 107 12.73 -6.77 10.78
C LEU A 107 12.09 -5.72 9.86
N TYR A 108 12.90 -4.83 9.31
CA TYR A 108 12.46 -3.85 8.32
C TYR A 108 11.84 -4.55 7.09
N THR A 109 12.53 -5.54 6.53
CA THR A 109 12.07 -6.29 5.35
C THR A 109 10.76 -7.02 5.62
N ILE A 110 10.63 -7.70 6.77
CA ILE A 110 9.40 -8.40 7.17
C ILE A 110 8.24 -7.42 7.36
N ALA A 111 8.47 -6.29 8.03
CA ALA A 111 7.45 -5.28 8.23
C ALA A 111 6.96 -4.70 6.89
N ARG A 112 7.85 -4.45 5.95
CA ARG A 112 7.51 -4.02 4.59
C ARG A 112 6.76 -5.09 3.81
N MET A 113 7.12 -6.34 3.96
CA MET A 113 6.41 -7.46 3.35
C MET A 113 4.96 -7.53 3.84
N ILE A 114 4.73 -7.41 5.15
CA ILE A 114 3.39 -7.40 5.75
C ILE A 114 2.59 -6.16 5.27
N MET A 115 3.22 -5.00 5.22
CA MET A 115 2.62 -3.78 4.66
C MET A 115 2.19 -4.00 3.20
N ALA A 116 3.01 -4.68 2.40
CA ALA A 116 2.72 -4.96 0.99
C ALA A 116 1.54 -5.92 0.79
N LEU A 117 1.36 -6.88 1.70
CA LEU A 117 0.16 -7.71 1.76
C LEU A 117 -1.09 -6.83 1.92
N GLY A 118 -1.08 -5.93 2.90
CA GLY A 118 -2.17 -4.99 3.15
C GLY A 118 -2.49 -4.10 1.95
N GLY A 119 -1.48 -3.47 1.37
CA GLY A 119 -1.65 -2.59 0.21
C GLY A 119 -2.22 -3.29 -1.02
N SER A 120 -1.77 -4.51 -1.31
CA SER A 120 -2.30 -5.29 -2.43
C SER A 120 -3.76 -5.73 -2.20
N MET A 121 -4.10 -6.11 -0.97
CA MET A 121 -5.48 -6.44 -0.59
C MET A 121 -6.41 -5.23 -0.74
N ILE A 122 -5.95 -4.03 -0.39
CA ILE A 122 -6.72 -2.78 -0.54
C ILE A 122 -7.12 -2.58 -2.00
N MET A 123 -6.23 -2.80 -2.95
CA MET A 123 -6.54 -2.67 -4.38
C MET A 123 -7.66 -3.62 -4.82
N VAL A 124 -7.64 -4.88 -4.39
CA VAL A 124 -8.70 -5.86 -4.67
C VAL A 124 -10.03 -5.40 -4.06
N TYR A 125 -9.99 -4.87 -2.84
CA TYR A 125 -11.21 -4.44 -2.14
C TYR A 125 -11.79 -3.15 -2.71
N MET A 126 -10.97 -2.21 -3.17
CA MET A 126 -11.45 -1.03 -3.88
C MET A 126 -12.27 -1.40 -5.11
N ASN A 127 -11.78 -2.33 -5.93
CA ASN A 127 -12.52 -2.81 -7.12
C ASN A 127 -13.86 -3.45 -6.72
N THR A 128 -13.89 -4.18 -5.61
CA THR A 128 -15.14 -4.77 -5.08
C THR A 128 -16.11 -3.69 -4.60
N VAL A 129 -15.61 -2.64 -3.96
CA VAL A 129 -16.43 -1.51 -3.50
C VAL A 129 -17.00 -0.74 -4.68
N VAL A 130 -16.19 -0.47 -5.70
CA VAL A 130 -16.64 0.16 -6.94
C VAL A 130 -17.75 -0.66 -7.59
N ALA A 131 -17.56 -1.97 -7.70
CA ALA A 131 -18.55 -2.85 -8.33
C ALA A 131 -19.91 -2.86 -7.60
N ARG A 132 -19.89 -2.79 -6.25
CA ARG A 132 -21.08 -2.99 -5.40
C ARG A 132 -21.78 -1.72 -4.97
N PHE A 133 -21.06 -0.63 -4.75
CA PHE A 133 -21.57 0.56 -4.07
C PHE A 133 -21.54 1.84 -4.91
N ILE A 134 -20.75 1.86 -6.00
CA ILE A 134 -20.70 3.02 -6.89
C ILE A 134 -21.78 2.90 -7.97
N ALA A 135 -22.45 4.00 -8.28
CA ALA A 135 -23.47 4.05 -9.31
C ALA A 135 -22.86 3.75 -10.70
N ASN A 136 -23.66 3.18 -11.61
CA ASN A 136 -23.13 2.70 -12.88
C ASN A 136 -22.52 3.79 -13.76
N ASP A 137 -23.07 4.99 -13.71
CA ASP A 137 -22.58 6.20 -14.37
C ASP A 137 -21.27 6.72 -13.80
N GLU A 138 -21.01 6.48 -12.49
CA GLU A 138 -19.80 6.91 -11.79
C GLU A 138 -18.68 5.83 -11.76
N LYS A 139 -18.97 4.59 -12.14
CA LYS A 139 -18.02 3.46 -12.06
C LYS A 139 -16.76 3.67 -12.91
N ILE A 140 -16.90 4.29 -14.07
CA ILE A 140 -15.76 4.55 -14.97
C ILE A 140 -14.77 5.48 -14.28
N ILE A 141 -15.27 6.58 -13.69
CA ILE A 141 -14.44 7.55 -12.96
C ILE A 141 -13.80 6.90 -11.75
N ALA A 142 -14.56 6.15 -10.95
CA ALA A 142 -14.03 5.44 -9.78
C ALA A 142 -12.93 4.43 -10.16
N SER A 143 -13.11 3.67 -11.23
CA SER A 143 -12.10 2.73 -11.73
C SER A 143 -10.85 3.45 -12.25
N ALA A 144 -11.02 4.59 -12.92
CA ALA A 144 -9.90 5.43 -13.33
C ALA A 144 -9.10 5.95 -12.12
N LEU A 145 -9.79 6.38 -11.05
CA LEU A 145 -9.15 6.80 -9.79
C LEU A 145 -8.39 5.65 -9.11
N VAL A 146 -8.93 4.43 -9.11
CA VAL A 146 -8.21 3.24 -8.62
C VAL A 146 -6.91 3.03 -9.38
N THR A 147 -6.95 3.13 -10.69
CA THR A 147 -5.75 2.97 -11.55
C THR A 147 -4.75 4.11 -11.34
N ALA A 148 -5.25 5.35 -11.24
CA ALA A 148 -4.42 6.53 -11.06
C ALA A 148 -3.78 6.62 -9.66
N SER A 149 -4.36 6.00 -8.65
CA SER A 149 -3.93 6.13 -7.24
C SER A 149 -2.48 5.71 -7.00
N TYR A 150 -1.99 4.69 -7.71
CA TYR A 150 -0.57 4.31 -7.66
C TYR A 150 0.33 5.43 -8.20
N ASN A 151 -0.01 5.98 -9.36
CA ASN A 151 0.76 7.05 -10.00
C ASN A 151 0.71 8.35 -9.19
N ILE A 152 -0.42 8.64 -8.54
CA ILE A 152 -0.53 9.77 -7.62
C ILE A 152 0.45 9.59 -6.45
N GLY A 153 0.49 8.42 -5.83
CA GLY A 153 1.43 8.11 -4.76
C GLY A 153 2.89 8.20 -5.19
N ALA A 154 3.22 7.65 -6.36
CA ALA A 154 4.57 7.75 -6.94
C ALA A 154 4.96 9.20 -7.26
N GLY A 155 4.05 9.98 -7.82
CA GLY A 155 4.25 11.39 -8.12
C GLY A 155 4.48 12.24 -6.87
N LEU A 156 3.75 11.97 -5.78
CA LEU A 156 3.97 12.64 -4.49
C LEU A 156 5.40 12.40 -3.98
N VAL A 157 5.89 11.16 -4.05
CA VAL A 157 7.28 10.84 -3.66
C VAL A 157 8.28 11.56 -4.54
N ALA A 158 8.07 11.58 -5.86
CA ALA A 158 8.96 12.28 -6.78
C ALA A 158 9.05 13.79 -6.45
N ILE A 159 7.91 14.43 -6.14
CA ILE A 159 7.86 15.83 -5.72
C ILE A 159 8.59 16.03 -4.39
N ILE A 160 8.33 15.19 -3.38
CA ILE A 160 8.99 15.27 -2.07
C ILE A 160 10.51 15.11 -2.23
N PHE A 161 10.96 14.13 -3.00
CA PHE A 161 12.39 13.90 -3.23
C PHE A 161 13.05 15.03 -4.01
N PHE A 162 12.34 15.65 -4.94
CA PHE A 162 12.82 16.82 -5.67
C PHE A 162 12.99 18.05 -4.76
N LEU A 163 11.99 18.33 -3.91
CA LEU A 163 11.98 19.50 -3.04
C LEU A 163 12.92 19.36 -1.83
N TYR A 164 13.08 18.15 -1.31
CA TYR A 164 13.84 17.88 -0.07
C TYR A 164 15.02 16.95 -0.32
N LYS A 165 15.62 17.03 -1.52
CA LYS A 165 16.73 16.16 -1.93
C LYS A 165 17.87 16.13 -0.90
N ASP A 166 18.28 17.27 -0.42
CA ASP A 166 19.42 17.38 0.50
C ASP A 166 19.12 16.76 1.86
N VAL A 167 17.90 16.95 2.40
CA VAL A 167 17.44 16.34 3.66
C VAL A 167 17.29 14.83 3.51
N VAL A 168 16.63 14.37 2.46
CA VAL A 168 16.43 12.93 2.20
C VAL A 168 17.75 12.20 1.93
N ILE A 169 18.79 12.92 1.50
CA ILE A 169 20.10 12.33 1.19
C ILE A 169 21.06 12.41 2.39
N SER A 170 20.98 13.42 3.24
CA SER A 170 21.96 13.68 4.31
C SER A 170 21.68 12.98 5.63
N ASP A 171 20.42 12.68 5.95
CA ASP A 171 20.02 12.27 7.30
C ASP A 171 19.68 10.77 7.43
N TRP A 172 20.44 9.92 6.71
CA TRP A 172 20.30 8.47 6.82
C TRP A 172 21.52 7.83 7.44
#